data_dc8e4af08ed36cd3ecc6e6fc7f206d1e
#
_entry.id   dc8e4af08ed36cd3ecc6e6fc7f206d1e
#
_cell.length_a   1.000
_cell.length_b   1.000
_cell.length_c   1.000
_cell.angle_alpha   90.00
_cell.angle_beta   90.00
_cell.angle_gamma   90.00
#
_symmetry.space_group_name_H-M   'P 1'
#
loop_
_entity.id
_entity.type
_entity.pdbx_description
1 polymer ?
#
loop_
_entity_poly.entity_id
_entity_poly.type
_entity_poly.pdbx_seq_one_letter_code
_entity_poly.pdbx_strand_id
1 'polypeptide(L)'
;MKDLTILIQGPYFEFNEYNSNRNINILKKNFPSAKILISTWKNENKFEVKTNDKIIFNDDPGSVIDNHIGSATNGSNILRQVVSVKNGLNEINTRYTLKIRSDSYFNSNKILKLELNKFQFDKRYKIFDERIITSTIGSLNQKSTNILYNFSDWFNLGLTSDLKKIWNYTSIESDEINYETI
;
A
#
# COMPACT_ATOMS: atom_id res chain seq x y z
N MET A 1 15.16 -11.15 5.10
CA MET A 1 14.79 -9.73 5.33
C MET A 1 14.47 -9.60 6.82
N LYS A 2 15.43 -9.11 7.62
CA LYS A 2 15.30 -9.09 9.10
C LYS A 2 14.71 -7.79 9.66
N ASP A 3 14.82 -6.68 8.94
CA ASP A 3 14.37 -5.36 9.38
C ASP A 3 13.18 -4.92 8.53
N LEU A 4 12.00 -5.43 8.87
CA LEU A 4 10.75 -5.31 8.11
C LEU A 4 9.63 -4.72 8.97
N THR A 5 8.90 -3.76 8.41
CA THR A 5 7.59 -3.36 8.90
C THR A 5 6.52 -3.75 7.88
N ILE A 6 5.42 -4.31 8.35
CA ILE A 6 4.21 -4.51 7.56
C ILE A 6 3.29 -3.31 7.82
N LEU A 7 3.07 -2.51 6.78
CA LEU A 7 2.14 -1.38 6.78
C LEU A 7 0.78 -1.85 6.28
N ILE A 8 -0.20 -1.90 7.17
CA ILE A 8 -1.59 -2.20 6.83
C ILE A 8 -2.32 -0.88 6.64
N GLN A 9 -2.82 -0.63 5.43
CA GLN A 9 -3.49 0.62 5.08
C GLN A 9 -4.96 0.40 4.74
N GLY A 10 -5.81 1.32 5.15
CA GLY A 10 -7.24 1.33 4.81
C GLY A 10 -8.15 1.16 6.03
N PRO A 11 -9.46 1.00 5.80
CA PRO A 11 -10.43 0.86 6.85
C PRO A 11 -10.19 -0.39 7.70
N TYR A 12 -10.56 -0.29 8.97
CA TYR A 12 -10.52 -1.42 9.89
C TYR A 12 -11.85 -2.16 9.85
N PHE A 13 -11.82 -3.45 9.54
CA PHE A 13 -13.03 -4.25 9.35
C PHE A 13 -13.24 -5.26 10.47
N GLU A 14 -14.49 -5.45 10.87
CA GLU A 14 -14.95 -6.54 11.77
C GLU A 14 -16.02 -7.44 11.15
N PHE A 15 -16.04 -7.59 9.84
CA PHE A 15 -16.97 -8.50 9.19
C PHE A 15 -16.45 -9.94 9.17
N ASN A 16 -17.35 -10.92 9.14
CA ASN A 16 -17.07 -12.35 9.31
C ASN A 16 -15.92 -12.89 8.42
N GLU A 17 -15.82 -12.44 7.19
CA GLU A 17 -14.80 -12.88 6.24
C GLU A 17 -13.60 -11.92 6.18
N TYR A 18 -13.81 -10.64 6.45
CA TYR A 18 -12.79 -9.57 6.41
C TYR A 18 -12.55 -9.02 7.82
N ASN A 19 -12.03 -9.86 8.70
CA ASN A 19 -11.72 -9.44 10.06
C ASN A 19 -10.27 -9.00 10.16
N SER A 20 -10.03 -7.70 10.39
CA SER A 20 -8.70 -7.11 10.47
C SER A 20 -7.87 -7.73 11.59
N ASN A 21 -8.46 -8.04 12.76
CA ASN A 21 -7.77 -8.73 13.84
C ASN A 21 -7.28 -10.12 13.42
N ARG A 22 -8.13 -10.87 12.71
CA ARG A 22 -7.74 -12.19 12.16
C ARG A 22 -6.58 -12.05 11.18
N ASN A 23 -6.64 -11.09 10.27
CA ASN A 23 -5.60 -10.85 9.28
C ASN A 23 -4.28 -10.46 9.94
N ILE A 24 -4.31 -9.59 10.95
CA ILE A 24 -3.14 -9.22 11.76
C ILE A 24 -2.52 -10.45 12.43
N ASN A 25 -3.32 -11.33 13.02
CA ASN A 25 -2.84 -12.56 13.67
C ASN A 25 -2.19 -13.52 12.66
N ILE A 26 -2.74 -13.65 11.45
CA ILE A 26 -2.14 -14.44 10.36
C ILE A 26 -0.78 -13.84 9.95
N LEU A 27 -0.71 -12.52 9.82
CA LEU A 27 0.54 -11.82 9.49
C LEU A 27 1.59 -12.01 10.58
N LYS A 28 1.25 -11.87 11.85
CA LYS A 28 2.16 -12.12 12.99
C LYS A 28 2.69 -13.55 12.99
N LYS A 29 1.83 -14.52 12.71
CA LYS A 29 2.24 -15.92 12.61
C LYS A 29 3.23 -16.16 11.47
N ASN A 30 3.01 -15.56 10.30
CA ASN A 30 3.83 -15.79 9.13
C ASN A 30 5.09 -14.90 9.09
N PHE A 31 5.06 -13.74 9.77
CA PHE A 31 6.16 -12.77 9.83
C PHE A 31 6.51 -12.42 11.28
N PRO A 32 6.96 -13.39 12.10
CA PRO A 32 7.09 -13.19 13.56
C PRO A 32 8.11 -12.12 13.97
N SER A 33 9.05 -11.78 13.09
CA SER A 33 10.06 -10.74 13.34
C SER A 33 9.70 -9.37 12.75
N ALA A 34 8.58 -9.26 12.03
CA ALA A 34 8.17 -8.00 11.45
C ALA A 34 7.42 -7.15 12.48
N LYS A 35 7.66 -5.84 12.43
CA LYS A 35 6.80 -4.87 13.10
C LYS A 35 5.51 -4.70 12.30
N ILE A 36 4.40 -4.43 12.97
CA ILE A 36 3.14 -4.09 12.32
C ILE A 36 2.81 -2.63 12.63
N LEU A 37 2.40 -1.91 11.61
CA LEU A 37 1.88 -0.56 11.69
C LEU A 37 0.56 -0.52 10.91
N ILE A 38 -0.49 0.00 11.56
CA ILE A 38 -1.81 0.14 10.97
C ILE A 38 -2.06 1.61 10.71
N SER A 39 -2.42 1.96 9.48
CA SER A 39 -2.80 3.32 9.10
C SER A 39 -4.25 3.32 8.63
N THR A 40 -5.13 3.86 9.46
CA THR A 40 -6.59 3.84 9.30
C THR A 40 -7.20 5.22 9.53
N TRP A 41 -8.53 5.32 9.67
CA TRP A 41 -9.29 6.57 9.72
C TRP A 41 -9.75 6.89 11.15
N LYS A 42 -9.80 8.17 11.51
CA LYS A 42 -10.27 8.63 12.83
C LYS A 42 -11.71 8.24 13.13
N ASN A 43 -12.56 8.18 12.11
CA ASN A 43 -13.99 7.89 12.28
C ASN A 43 -14.29 6.40 12.50
N GLU A 44 -13.27 5.55 12.42
CA GLU A 44 -13.38 4.10 12.62
C GLU A 44 -13.06 3.65 14.05
N ASN A 45 -12.97 4.58 15.01
CA ASN A 45 -12.73 4.31 16.44
C ASN A 45 -13.84 3.47 17.13
N LYS A 46 -14.83 2.98 16.39
CA LYS A 46 -15.90 2.11 16.92
C LYS A 46 -15.44 0.67 17.18
N PHE A 47 -14.28 0.30 16.66
CA PHE A 47 -13.77 -1.06 16.77
C PHE A 47 -12.60 -1.10 17.75
N GLU A 48 -12.72 -1.98 18.73
CA GLU A 48 -11.62 -2.29 19.63
C GLU A 48 -10.47 -2.95 18.84
N VAL A 49 -9.46 -2.16 18.50
CA VAL A 49 -8.27 -2.72 17.85
C VAL A 49 -7.52 -3.54 18.87
N LYS A 50 -7.73 -4.86 18.85
CA LYS A 50 -7.12 -5.84 19.77
C LYS A 50 -5.66 -6.13 19.37
N THR A 51 -4.83 -5.11 19.33
CA THR A 51 -3.41 -5.26 19.01
C THR A 51 -2.57 -4.28 19.81
N ASN A 52 -1.37 -4.71 20.19
CA ASN A 52 -0.35 -3.84 20.79
C ASN A 52 0.52 -3.16 19.72
N ASP A 53 0.15 -3.28 18.46
CA ASP A 53 0.89 -2.68 17.36
C ASP A 53 0.59 -1.19 17.24
N LYS A 54 1.49 -0.46 16.60
CA LYS A 54 1.33 0.99 16.38
C LYS A 54 0.18 1.24 15.41
N ILE A 55 -0.72 2.16 15.78
CA ILE A 55 -1.84 2.59 14.94
C ILE A 55 -1.73 4.08 14.69
N ILE A 56 -2.01 4.48 13.45
CA ILE A 56 -2.14 5.87 13.03
C ILE A 56 -3.55 6.10 12.55
N PHE A 57 -4.19 7.12 13.12
CA PHE A 57 -5.51 7.57 12.73
C PHE A 57 -5.39 8.81 11.85
N ASN A 58 -5.83 8.71 10.61
CA ASN A 58 -5.81 9.79 9.63
C ASN A 58 -7.17 10.48 9.54
N ASP A 59 -7.18 11.75 9.17
CA ASP A 59 -8.38 12.41 8.69
C ASP A 59 -8.76 11.83 7.33
N ASP A 60 -10.03 11.46 7.14
CA ASP A 60 -10.51 10.93 5.86
C ASP A 60 -10.62 12.06 4.82
N PRO A 61 -9.80 12.03 3.73
CA PRO A 61 -9.84 13.06 2.70
C PRO A 61 -11.08 12.98 1.81
N GLY A 62 -11.92 11.97 2.01
CA GLY A 62 -13.06 11.68 1.14
C GLY A 62 -12.67 10.92 -0.13
N SER A 63 -13.68 10.70 -0.97
CA SER A 63 -13.51 10.12 -2.31
C SER A 63 -13.44 11.24 -3.35
N VAL A 64 -12.61 11.06 -4.37
CA VAL A 64 -12.58 11.94 -5.55
C VAL A 64 -13.58 11.45 -6.57
N ILE A 65 -14.39 12.33 -7.10
CA ILE A 65 -15.27 12.00 -8.22
C ILE A 65 -14.40 11.92 -9.47
N ASP A 66 -14.22 10.73 -10.00
CA ASP A 66 -13.50 10.52 -11.25
C ASP A 66 -14.49 10.66 -12.42
N ASN A 67 -14.46 11.82 -13.06
CA ASN A 67 -15.31 12.14 -14.21
C ASN A 67 -14.92 11.35 -15.47
N HIS A 68 -13.77 10.67 -15.50
CA HIS A 68 -13.24 9.99 -16.68
C HIS A 68 -13.62 8.50 -16.78
N ILE A 69 -14.05 7.87 -15.69
CA ILE A 69 -14.40 6.43 -15.69
C ILE A 69 -15.91 6.20 -15.88
N GLY A 70 -16.67 7.14 -16.38
CA GLY A 70 -18.07 6.91 -16.85
C GLY A 70 -19.07 6.36 -15.81
N SER A 71 -18.66 6.19 -14.56
CA SER A 71 -19.47 5.69 -13.45
C SER A 71 -19.65 6.82 -12.43
N ALA A 72 -20.63 7.65 -12.66
CA ALA A 72 -20.94 8.86 -11.86
C ALA A 72 -21.35 8.58 -10.41
N THR A 73 -21.27 7.36 -9.90
CA THR A 73 -21.85 7.00 -8.60
C THR A 73 -20.86 6.54 -7.54
N ASN A 74 -19.64 6.19 -7.92
CA ASN A 74 -18.65 5.71 -6.95
C ASN A 74 -17.33 6.46 -7.13
N GLY A 75 -17.08 7.45 -6.26
CA GLY A 75 -15.83 8.19 -6.25
C GLY A 75 -14.61 7.27 -6.05
N SER A 76 -13.49 7.65 -6.64
CA SER A 76 -12.22 6.96 -6.47
C SER A 76 -11.67 7.11 -5.04
N ASN A 77 -11.18 6.02 -4.45
CA ASN A 77 -10.56 6.01 -3.14
C ASN A 77 -9.04 6.29 -3.18
N ILE A 78 -8.54 6.84 -4.29
CA ILE A 78 -7.10 7.05 -4.49
C ILE A 78 -6.49 7.99 -3.43
N LEU A 79 -7.19 9.08 -3.09
CA LEU A 79 -6.75 10.00 -2.04
C LEU A 79 -6.64 9.31 -0.68
N ARG A 80 -7.61 8.48 -0.34
CA ARG A 80 -7.58 7.67 0.86
C ARG A 80 -6.35 6.75 0.89
N GLN A 81 -6.03 6.11 -0.23
CA GLN A 81 -4.83 5.27 -0.31
C GLN A 81 -3.57 6.10 -0.13
N VAL A 82 -3.43 7.20 -0.86
CA VAL A 82 -2.26 8.08 -0.78
C VAL A 82 -2.04 8.59 0.64
N VAL A 83 -3.06 9.17 1.26
CA VAL A 83 -2.97 9.74 2.62
C VAL A 83 -2.57 8.67 3.63
N SER A 84 -3.26 7.52 3.64
CA SER A 84 -2.99 6.48 4.63
C SER A 84 -1.62 5.84 4.44
N VAL A 85 -1.18 5.61 3.19
CA VAL A 85 0.14 5.02 2.92
C VAL A 85 1.26 6.00 3.22
N LYS A 86 1.14 7.26 2.76
CA LYS A 86 2.15 8.31 2.99
C LYS A 86 2.37 8.52 4.49
N ASN A 87 1.31 8.72 5.25
CA ASN A 87 1.41 8.92 6.70
C ASN A 87 1.96 7.69 7.40
N GLY A 88 1.52 6.48 7.00
CA GLY A 88 2.08 5.23 7.50
C GLY A 88 3.57 5.09 7.24
N LEU A 89 4.02 5.33 6.01
CA LEU A 89 5.43 5.24 5.63
C LEU A 89 6.31 6.26 6.39
N ASN A 90 5.80 7.46 6.69
CA ASN A 90 6.54 8.47 7.44
C ASN A 90 6.90 8.02 8.85
N GLU A 91 6.09 7.15 9.45
CA GLU A 91 6.30 6.60 10.78
C GLU A 91 7.19 5.33 10.81
N ILE A 92 7.64 4.87 9.65
CA ILE A 92 8.45 3.65 9.51
C ILE A 92 9.93 4.00 9.42
N ASN A 93 10.72 3.37 10.30
CA ASN A 93 12.17 3.50 10.37
C ASN A 93 12.91 2.19 10.03
N THR A 94 12.21 1.10 9.71
CA THR A 94 12.83 -0.15 9.26
C THR A 94 13.31 -0.03 7.81
N ARG A 95 14.33 -0.82 7.46
CA ARG A 95 14.90 -0.81 6.12
C ARG A 95 13.89 -1.20 5.04
N TYR A 96 13.06 -2.21 5.31
CA TYR A 96 12.06 -2.73 4.37
C TYR A 96 10.64 -2.49 4.87
N THR A 97 9.76 -2.27 3.92
CA THR A 97 8.32 -2.21 4.18
C THR A 97 7.56 -3.13 3.22
N LEU A 98 6.63 -3.90 3.79
CA LEU A 98 5.57 -4.58 3.05
C LEU A 98 4.27 -3.80 3.28
N LYS A 99 3.89 -2.97 2.31
CA LYS A 99 2.59 -2.29 2.32
C LYS A 99 1.53 -3.26 1.83
N ILE A 100 0.43 -3.39 2.55
CA ILE A 100 -0.74 -4.18 2.16
C ILE A 100 -2.02 -3.41 2.46
N ARG A 101 -3.11 -3.81 1.81
CA ARG A 101 -4.45 -3.31 2.13
C ARG A 101 -4.99 -4.02 3.37
N SER A 102 -5.88 -3.35 4.12
CA SER A 102 -6.49 -3.89 5.34
C SER A 102 -7.39 -5.11 5.09
N ASP A 103 -7.90 -5.26 3.86
CA ASP A 103 -8.69 -6.41 3.39
C ASP A 103 -7.82 -7.57 2.87
N SER A 104 -6.50 -7.49 3.02
CA SER A 104 -5.55 -8.46 2.50
C SER A 104 -4.65 -9.02 3.59
N TYR A 105 -4.14 -10.24 3.37
CA TYR A 105 -3.13 -10.88 4.23
C TYR A 105 -2.31 -11.89 3.44
N PHE A 106 -1.16 -12.26 4.00
CA PHE A 106 -0.27 -13.26 3.41
C PHE A 106 -0.30 -14.55 4.23
N ASN A 107 -0.69 -15.66 3.60
CA ASN A 107 -0.67 -17.00 4.20
C ASN A 107 0.74 -17.58 4.35
N SER A 108 1.75 -16.92 3.80
CA SER A 108 3.12 -17.43 3.75
C SER A 108 4.11 -16.29 3.69
N ASN A 109 5.30 -16.51 4.24
CA ASN A 109 6.43 -15.57 4.16
C ASN A 109 7.33 -15.81 2.92
N LYS A 110 6.91 -16.62 1.96
CA LYS A 110 7.72 -16.93 0.76
C LYS A 110 8.13 -15.69 -0.03
N ILE A 111 7.34 -14.62 0.03
CA ILE A 111 7.67 -13.34 -0.59
C ILE A 111 9.03 -12.77 -0.11
N LEU A 112 9.45 -13.08 1.13
CA LEU A 112 10.73 -12.63 1.68
C LEU A 112 11.95 -13.33 1.07
N LYS A 113 11.73 -14.42 0.32
CA LYS A 113 12.80 -15.15 -0.40
C LYS A 113 13.11 -14.54 -1.76
N LEU A 114 12.31 -13.58 -2.22
CA LEU A 114 12.54 -12.90 -3.47
C LEU A 114 13.74 -11.95 -3.35
N GLU A 115 14.65 -12.03 -4.33
CA GLU A 115 15.85 -11.23 -4.39
C GLU A 115 15.52 -9.86 -5.01
N LEU A 116 15.62 -8.78 -4.21
CA LEU A 116 15.30 -7.43 -4.67
C LEU A 116 16.41 -6.84 -5.57
N ASN A 117 17.63 -7.36 -5.47
CA ASN A 117 18.82 -6.84 -6.17
C ASN A 117 19.27 -7.71 -7.34
N LYS A 118 18.51 -8.72 -7.72
CA LYS A 118 18.91 -9.73 -8.71
C LYS A 118 19.25 -9.16 -10.09
N PHE A 119 18.67 -8.03 -10.45
CA PHE A 119 18.86 -7.42 -11.76
C PHE A 119 19.56 -6.08 -11.62
N GLN A 120 20.62 -5.91 -12.44
CA GLN A 120 21.25 -4.62 -12.61
C GLN A 120 20.56 -3.88 -13.76
N PHE A 121 20.20 -2.64 -13.50
CA PHE A 121 19.64 -1.74 -14.50
C PHE A 121 20.63 -0.61 -14.77
N ASP A 122 20.54 -0.05 -15.97
CA ASP A 122 21.29 1.16 -16.33
C ASP A 122 20.91 2.28 -15.34
N LYS A 123 21.92 2.87 -14.72
CA LYS A 123 21.75 3.92 -13.70
C LYS A 123 20.95 5.13 -14.23
N ARG A 124 20.99 5.38 -15.53
CA ARG A 124 20.26 6.49 -16.17
C ARG A 124 18.72 6.34 -16.05
N TYR A 125 18.24 5.11 -15.93
CA TYR A 125 16.82 4.77 -15.86
C TYR A 125 16.41 4.22 -14.49
N LYS A 126 17.36 4.19 -13.54
CA LYS A 126 17.12 3.64 -12.21
C LYS A 126 16.59 4.71 -11.27
N ILE A 127 15.31 4.68 -10.99
CA ILE A 127 14.64 5.58 -10.04
C ILE A 127 14.77 5.05 -8.60
N PHE A 128 14.66 3.71 -8.42
CA PHE A 128 14.68 3.04 -7.12
C PHE A 128 16.04 2.40 -6.85
N ASP A 129 16.41 2.34 -5.57
CA ASP A 129 17.68 1.72 -5.16
C ASP A 129 17.61 0.20 -5.25
N GLU A 130 16.45 -0.40 -4.91
CA GLU A 130 16.16 -1.82 -5.07
C GLU A 130 14.85 -2.01 -5.84
N ARG A 131 14.58 -3.24 -6.28
CA ARG A 131 13.30 -3.57 -6.93
C ARG A 131 12.15 -3.47 -5.94
N ILE A 132 11.02 -2.98 -6.43
CA ILE A 132 9.76 -3.05 -5.70
C ILE A 132 8.93 -4.17 -6.28
N ILE A 133 8.46 -5.08 -5.42
CA ILE A 133 7.60 -6.18 -5.80
C ILE A 133 6.16 -5.75 -5.58
N THR A 134 5.35 -5.93 -6.61
CA THR A 134 3.90 -5.64 -6.58
C THR A 134 3.10 -6.89 -6.93
N SER A 135 1.79 -6.84 -6.75
CA SER A 135 0.88 -7.89 -7.21
C SER A 135 0.73 -7.86 -8.73
N THR A 136 0.57 -9.04 -9.34
CA THR A 136 0.11 -9.15 -10.72
C THR A 136 -1.41 -8.98 -10.84
N ILE A 137 -2.14 -9.20 -9.74
CA ILE A 137 -3.59 -8.97 -9.67
C ILE A 137 -3.82 -7.46 -9.67
N GLY A 138 -4.61 -6.95 -10.60
CA GLY A 138 -4.88 -5.53 -10.76
C GLY A 138 -3.79 -4.74 -11.51
N SER A 139 -2.67 -5.37 -11.90
CA SER A 139 -1.72 -4.78 -12.83
C SER A 139 -2.19 -4.99 -14.27
N LEU A 140 -2.17 -3.93 -15.07
CA LEU A 140 -2.56 -4.03 -16.48
C LEU A 140 -1.39 -4.48 -17.34
N ASN A 141 -1.69 -5.31 -18.34
CA ASN A 141 -0.69 -5.72 -19.31
C ASN A 141 -0.48 -4.60 -20.33
N GLN A 142 0.68 -3.99 -20.33
CA GLN A 142 1.05 -2.90 -21.24
C GLN A 142 0.91 -3.25 -22.74
N LYS A 143 0.98 -4.54 -23.12
CA LYS A 143 0.79 -4.98 -24.50
C LYS A 143 -0.67 -4.99 -24.92
N SER A 144 -1.60 -5.03 -23.97
CA SER A 144 -3.06 -5.11 -24.23
C SER A 144 -3.80 -3.83 -23.85
N THR A 145 -3.12 -2.87 -23.23
CA THR A 145 -3.70 -1.60 -22.81
C THR A 145 -2.77 -0.45 -23.18
N ASN A 146 -3.34 0.71 -23.50
CA ASN A 146 -2.55 1.92 -23.76
C ASN A 146 -2.06 2.61 -22.47
N ILE A 147 -2.29 1.99 -21.31
CA ILE A 147 -1.91 2.53 -20.01
C ILE A 147 -0.53 1.99 -19.66
N LEU A 148 0.46 2.88 -19.62
CA LEU A 148 1.82 2.57 -19.20
C LEU A 148 1.91 2.62 -17.67
N TYR A 149 2.75 1.74 -17.11
CA TYR A 149 3.13 1.75 -15.67
C TYR A 149 1.96 1.59 -14.68
N ASN A 150 0.86 0.99 -15.08
CA ASN A 150 -0.23 0.66 -14.15
C ASN A 150 0.16 -0.58 -13.32
N PHE A 151 0.69 -0.33 -12.12
CA PHE A 151 1.03 -1.38 -11.15
C PHE A 151 -0.05 -1.49 -10.08
N SER A 152 -0.29 -2.73 -9.64
CA SER A 152 -1.24 -3.00 -8.58
C SER A 152 -0.86 -2.32 -7.26
N ASP A 153 -1.86 -1.76 -6.60
CA ASP A 153 -1.78 -1.18 -5.26
C ASP A 153 -2.05 -2.19 -4.13
N TRP A 154 -2.37 -3.44 -4.45
CA TRP A 154 -2.74 -4.45 -3.46
C TRP A 154 -1.64 -4.66 -2.42
N PHE A 155 -0.41 -4.79 -2.87
CA PHE A 155 0.75 -4.74 -2.00
C PHE A 155 1.99 -4.19 -2.74
N ASN A 156 2.89 -3.63 -1.94
CA ASN A 156 4.23 -3.24 -2.39
C ASN A 156 5.25 -3.72 -1.35
N LEU A 157 6.29 -4.42 -1.80
CA LEU A 157 7.43 -4.83 -0.97
C LEU A 157 8.72 -4.25 -1.55
N GLY A 158 9.44 -3.47 -0.76
CA GLY A 158 10.70 -2.86 -1.17
C GLY A 158 11.40 -2.14 -0.03
N LEU A 159 12.46 -1.39 -0.37
CA LEU A 159 13.07 -0.46 0.57
C LEU A 159 12.04 0.58 0.99
N THR A 160 12.02 0.89 2.27
CA THR A 160 11.11 1.93 2.82
C THR A 160 11.32 3.28 2.14
N SER A 161 12.59 3.63 1.84
CA SER A 161 12.94 4.85 1.09
C SER A 161 12.36 4.87 -0.33
N ASP A 162 12.36 3.73 -1.02
CA ASP A 162 11.83 3.63 -2.37
C ASP A 162 10.31 3.66 -2.39
N LEU A 163 9.66 3.02 -1.41
CA LEU A 163 8.21 3.13 -1.26
C LEU A 163 7.77 4.56 -0.93
N LYS A 164 8.56 5.30 -0.14
CA LYS A 164 8.31 6.73 0.10
C LYS A 164 8.37 7.54 -1.19
N LYS A 165 9.26 7.22 -2.14
CA LYS A 165 9.30 7.88 -3.46
C LYS A 165 8.01 7.67 -4.25
N ILE A 166 7.46 6.43 -4.25
CA ILE A 166 6.20 6.12 -4.96
C ILE A 166 5.01 6.88 -4.34
N TRP A 167 4.92 6.88 -3.01
CA TRP A 167 3.73 7.35 -2.30
C TRP A 167 3.85 8.81 -1.83
N ASN A 168 4.91 9.53 -2.21
CA ASN A 168 5.11 10.95 -1.86
C ASN A 168 4.37 11.89 -2.81
N TYR A 169 3.09 11.67 -3.00
CA TYR A 169 2.26 12.57 -3.77
C TYR A 169 2.03 13.87 -2.99
N THR A 170 2.24 15.03 -3.63
CA THR A 170 2.13 16.34 -2.97
C THR A 170 0.80 17.05 -3.24
N SER A 171 0.14 16.79 -4.37
CA SER A 171 -1.20 17.28 -4.66
C SER A 171 -1.88 16.34 -5.66
N ILE A 172 -3.11 15.98 -5.38
CA ILE A 172 -4.07 15.53 -6.39
C ILE A 172 -5.06 16.67 -6.46
N GLU A 173 -4.81 17.64 -7.33
CA GLU A 173 -5.83 18.62 -7.68
C GLU A 173 -6.90 17.89 -8.47
N SER A 174 -8.14 18.06 -8.06
CA SER A 174 -9.30 17.32 -8.57
C SER A 174 -9.54 17.50 -10.08
N ASP A 175 -8.89 18.47 -10.69
CA ASP A 175 -9.08 18.84 -12.08
C ASP A 175 -7.96 18.38 -13.02
N GLU A 176 -6.87 17.78 -12.50
CA GLU A 176 -5.69 17.42 -13.29
C GLU A 176 -5.19 15.99 -13.04
N ILE A 177 -6.06 15.01 -12.96
CA ILE A 177 -5.61 13.64 -13.21
C ILE A 177 -5.53 13.48 -14.74
N ASN A 178 -4.61 14.19 -15.36
CA ASN A 178 -4.19 13.91 -16.70
C ASN A 178 -3.32 12.66 -16.69
N TYR A 179 -3.86 11.55 -17.16
CA TYR A 179 -3.14 10.28 -17.36
C TYR A 179 -1.97 10.40 -18.36
N GLU A 180 -1.72 11.57 -18.90
CA GLU A 180 -0.64 11.84 -19.86
C GLU A 180 0.71 12.20 -19.22
N THR A 181 0.79 12.32 -17.89
CA THR A 181 1.99 12.86 -17.23
C THR A 181 2.60 11.92 -16.17
N ILE A 182 2.40 10.61 -16.27
CA ILE A 182 3.12 9.65 -15.41
C ILE A 182 3.95 8.71 -16.26
#